data_329e74ae7d0f26556a006a7630959fe1
#
_entry.id   329e74ae7d0f26556a006a7630959fe1
#
_cell.length_a   1.000
_cell.length_b   1.000
_cell.length_c   1.000
_cell.angle_alpha   90.00
_cell.angle_beta   90.00
_cell.angle_gamma   90.00
#
_symmetry.space_group_name_H-M   'P 1'
#
loop_
_entity.id
_entity.type
_entity.pdbx_description
1 polymer ?
#
loop_
_entity_poly.entity_id
_entity_poly.type
_entity_poly.pdbx_seq_one_letter_code
_entity_poly.pdbx_strand_id
1 'polypeptide(L)'
;MPRSVNSVASRARRKKILKRTRGNFLSRKNVWTVAKNTYEKGLTYAYRDRKAKKRDFRALWIQRINAAARQYGITYSQFMGKLAKQNIGLNRKVLADLAMNNPQAFEAIVNSVK
;
A
#
# COMPACT_ATOMS: atom_id res chain seq x y z
N MET A 1 -16.14 42.57 30.70
CA MET A 1 -15.27 41.62 29.99
C MET A 1 -16.12 40.59 29.25
N PRO A 2 -15.90 40.34 27.96
CA PRO A 2 -16.64 39.32 27.28
C PRO A 2 -16.27 37.93 27.86
N ARG A 3 -17.27 37.13 28.22
CA ARG A 3 -17.08 35.77 28.69
C ARG A 3 -16.74 34.85 27.53
N SER A 4 -15.73 33.97 27.71
CA SER A 4 -15.44 32.92 26.76
C SER A 4 -16.59 31.90 26.74
N VAL A 5 -17.29 31.81 25.60
CA VAL A 5 -18.38 30.87 25.41
C VAL A 5 -17.86 29.60 24.73
N ASN A 6 -18.41 28.45 25.10
CA ASN A 6 -18.04 27.14 24.52
C ASN A 6 -16.58 26.69 24.76
N SER A 7 -15.92 27.17 25.82
CA SER A 7 -14.53 26.82 26.11
C SER A 7 -14.32 25.31 26.34
N VAL A 8 -15.28 24.63 26.98
CA VAL A 8 -15.22 23.19 27.24
C VAL A 8 -15.22 22.41 25.93
N ALA A 9 -16.14 22.72 25.03
CA ALA A 9 -16.25 22.07 23.73
C ALA A 9 -15.00 22.32 22.84
N SER A 10 -14.53 23.58 22.85
CA SER A 10 -13.30 23.96 22.12
C SER A 10 -12.08 23.20 22.64
N ARG A 11 -11.92 23.11 23.96
CA ARG A 11 -10.83 22.36 24.56
C ARG A 11 -10.92 20.86 24.27
N ALA A 12 -12.11 20.27 24.27
CA ALA A 12 -12.34 18.88 23.92
C ALA A 12 -11.91 18.57 22.48
N ARG A 13 -12.28 19.43 21.52
CA ARG A 13 -11.84 19.30 20.11
C ARG A 13 -10.32 19.35 19.97
N ARG A 14 -9.66 20.30 20.66
CA ARG A 14 -8.18 20.38 20.64
C ARG A 14 -7.54 19.15 21.24
N LYS A 15 -7.99 18.68 22.39
CA LYS A 15 -7.48 17.48 23.05
C LYS A 15 -7.60 16.23 22.15
N LYS A 16 -8.70 16.09 21.42
CA LYS A 16 -8.93 14.98 20.48
C LYS A 16 -7.84 14.91 19.41
N ILE A 17 -7.46 16.04 18.83
CA ILE A 17 -6.42 16.11 17.80
C ILE A 17 -5.03 15.93 18.45
N LEU A 18 -4.73 16.62 19.55
CA LEU A 18 -3.45 16.50 20.24
C LEU A 18 -3.18 15.07 20.75
N LYS A 19 -4.20 14.32 21.11
CA LYS A 19 -4.07 12.90 21.44
C LYS A 19 -3.56 12.08 20.24
N ARG A 20 -3.95 12.44 19.01
CA ARG A 20 -3.51 11.75 17.78
C ARG A 20 -2.13 12.16 17.29
N THR A 21 -1.64 13.32 17.70
CA THR A 21 -0.31 13.81 17.36
C THR A 21 0.76 13.48 18.41
N ARG A 22 0.40 12.76 19.48
CA ARG A 22 1.37 12.30 20.48
C ARG A 22 2.46 11.46 19.81
N GLY A 23 3.71 11.71 20.22
CA GLY A 23 4.88 11.03 19.63
C GLY A 23 5.49 11.73 18.41
N ASN A 24 4.85 12.76 17.87
CA ASN A 24 5.44 13.56 16.80
C ASN A 24 6.64 14.37 17.29
N PHE A 25 7.53 14.71 16.37
CA PHE A 25 8.76 15.42 16.67
C PHE A 25 8.52 16.86 17.09
N LEU A 26 9.19 17.30 18.16
CA LEU A 26 9.16 18.66 18.71
C LEU A 26 7.73 19.20 18.92
N SER A 27 7.48 20.45 18.50
CA SER A 27 6.22 21.17 18.63
C SER A 27 5.03 20.56 17.89
N ARG A 28 5.28 19.66 16.94
CA ARG A 28 4.25 18.96 16.17
C ARG A 28 3.39 18.02 17.02
N LYS A 29 3.83 17.71 18.25
CA LYS A 29 3.07 16.86 19.18
C LYS A 29 2.10 17.62 20.08
N ASN A 30 2.44 18.85 20.51
CA ASN A 30 1.73 19.55 21.58
C ASN A 30 1.32 20.99 21.26
N VAL A 31 1.97 21.68 20.32
CA VAL A 31 1.57 23.01 19.88
C VAL A 31 0.40 22.90 18.92
N TRP A 32 -0.76 23.44 19.32
CA TRP A 32 -2.04 23.25 18.62
C TRP A 32 -1.98 23.53 17.11
N THR A 33 -1.51 24.70 16.71
CA THR A 33 -1.49 25.13 15.30
C THR A 33 -0.64 24.20 14.44
N VAL A 34 0.57 23.90 14.90
CA VAL A 34 1.51 23.02 14.20
C VAL A 34 1.05 21.58 14.20
N ALA A 35 0.57 21.10 15.35
CA ALA A 35 0.07 19.73 15.49
C ALA A 35 -1.16 19.46 14.60
N LYS A 36 -2.11 20.40 14.57
CA LYS A 36 -3.29 20.32 13.71
C LYS A 36 -2.90 20.21 12.24
N ASN A 37 -2.05 21.13 11.76
CA ASN A 37 -1.59 21.13 10.36
C ASN A 37 -0.83 19.83 10.02
N THR A 38 0.02 19.36 10.92
CA THR A 38 0.75 18.09 10.73
C THR A 38 -0.20 16.91 10.64
N TYR A 39 -1.23 16.86 11.49
CA TYR A 39 -2.23 15.80 11.47
C TYR A 39 -3.04 15.81 10.17
N GLU A 40 -3.56 16.97 9.77
CA GLU A 40 -4.36 17.12 8.53
C GLU A 40 -3.52 16.74 7.29
N LYS A 41 -2.26 17.21 7.24
CA LYS A 41 -1.35 16.84 6.16
C LYS A 41 -1.04 15.35 6.14
N GLY A 42 -0.87 14.73 7.31
CA GLY A 42 -0.69 13.29 7.44
C GLY A 42 -1.86 12.48 6.89
N LEU A 43 -3.10 12.95 7.06
CA LEU A 43 -4.28 12.30 6.49
C LEU A 43 -4.30 12.38 4.95
N THR A 44 -3.89 13.50 4.36
CA THR A 44 -3.78 13.63 2.89
C THR A 44 -2.71 12.70 2.33
N TYR A 45 -1.58 12.58 3.02
CA TYR A 45 -0.53 11.62 2.65
C TYR A 45 -1.00 10.17 2.80
N ALA A 46 -1.71 9.84 3.87
CA ALA A 46 -2.28 8.51 4.05
C ALA A 46 -3.23 8.12 2.90
N TYR A 47 -4.06 9.05 2.43
CA TYR A 47 -4.93 8.82 1.26
C TYR A 47 -4.11 8.56 -0.01
N ARG A 48 -3.12 9.41 -0.31
CA ARG A 48 -2.23 9.27 -1.46
C ARG A 48 -1.48 7.94 -1.41
N ASP A 49 -0.90 7.62 -0.26
CA ASP A 49 0.00 6.48 -0.12
C ASP A 49 -0.74 5.14 -0.11
N ARG A 50 -2.00 5.09 0.32
CA ARG A 50 -2.85 3.92 0.10
C ARG A 50 -3.04 3.60 -1.39
N LYS A 51 -3.12 4.61 -2.26
CA LYS A 51 -3.17 4.43 -3.71
C LYS A 51 -1.80 4.05 -4.29
N ALA A 52 -0.73 4.71 -3.84
CA ALA A 52 0.64 4.40 -4.24
C ALA A 52 1.01 2.96 -3.88
N LYS A 53 0.73 2.53 -2.66
CA LYS A 53 1.00 1.16 -2.17
C LYS A 53 0.49 0.07 -3.13
N LYS A 54 -0.70 0.23 -3.69
CA LYS A 54 -1.26 -0.74 -4.65
C LYS A 54 -0.43 -0.83 -5.93
N ARG A 55 0.06 0.30 -6.43
CA ARG A 55 0.92 0.36 -7.62
C ARG A 55 2.30 -0.25 -7.35
N ASP A 56 2.88 0.04 -6.21
CA ASP A 56 4.19 -0.42 -5.81
C ASP A 56 4.21 -1.94 -5.63
N PHE A 57 3.20 -2.49 -4.94
CA PHE A 57 3.06 -3.94 -4.81
C PHE A 57 2.82 -4.63 -6.16
N ARG A 58 2.03 -4.03 -7.05
CA ARG A 58 1.84 -4.60 -8.39
C ARG A 58 3.15 -4.63 -9.18
N ALA A 59 3.96 -3.58 -9.11
CA ALA A 59 5.29 -3.55 -9.74
C ALA A 59 6.20 -4.65 -9.18
N LEU A 60 6.20 -4.83 -7.86
CA LEU A 60 6.96 -5.88 -7.18
C LEU A 60 6.51 -7.30 -7.62
N TRP A 61 5.20 -7.55 -7.71
CA TRP A 61 4.71 -8.84 -8.20
C TRP A 61 5.13 -9.13 -9.64
N ILE A 62 5.10 -8.12 -10.50
CA ILE A 62 5.55 -8.24 -11.89
C ILE A 62 7.03 -8.61 -11.96
N GLN A 63 7.89 -7.98 -11.14
CA GLN A 63 9.31 -8.31 -11.06
C GLN A 63 9.54 -9.76 -10.63
N ARG A 64 8.84 -10.22 -9.60
CA ARG A 64 8.94 -11.59 -9.09
C ARG A 64 8.51 -12.63 -10.12
N ILE A 65 7.37 -12.42 -10.76
CA ILE A 65 6.87 -13.31 -11.82
C ILE A 65 7.84 -13.32 -13.01
N ASN A 66 8.36 -12.16 -13.41
CA ASN A 66 9.31 -12.07 -14.52
C ASN A 66 10.61 -12.82 -14.22
N ALA A 67 11.14 -12.67 -13.02
CA ALA A 67 12.34 -13.39 -12.61
C ALA A 67 12.15 -14.92 -12.65
N ALA A 68 11.03 -15.40 -12.10
CA ALA A 68 10.71 -16.83 -12.12
C ALA A 68 10.42 -17.35 -13.55
N ALA A 69 9.66 -16.62 -14.36
CA ALA A 69 9.35 -17.01 -15.74
C ALA A 69 10.61 -17.10 -16.61
N ARG A 70 11.59 -16.21 -16.41
CA ARG A 70 12.87 -16.25 -17.14
C ARG A 70 13.70 -17.49 -16.83
N GLN A 71 13.59 -18.07 -15.65
CA GLN A 71 14.25 -19.36 -15.34
C GLN A 71 13.77 -20.49 -16.25
N TYR A 72 12.54 -20.37 -16.74
CA TYR A 72 11.93 -21.32 -17.68
C TYR A 72 12.00 -20.87 -19.15
N GLY A 73 12.77 -19.81 -19.44
CA GLY A 73 13.00 -19.30 -20.81
C GLY A 73 11.85 -18.48 -21.39
N ILE A 74 10.90 -17.99 -20.56
CA ILE A 74 9.74 -17.20 -21.00
C ILE A 74 9.80 -15.80 -20.39
N THR A 75 9.44 -14.77 -21.19
CA THR A 75 9.31 -13.40 -20.65
C THR A 75 7.96 -13.21 -19.96
N TYR A 76 7.88 -12.23 -19.07
CA TYR A 76 6.63 -11.88 -18.39
C TYR A 76 5.46 -11.64 -19.34
N SER A 77 5.69 -10.89 -20.41
CA SER A 77 4.64 -10.57 -21.40
C SER A 77 4.12 -11.80 -22.13
N GLN A 78 5.03 -12.68 -22.52
CA GLN A 78 4.67 -13.95 -23.16
C GLN A 78 3.89 -14.86 -22.21
N PHE A 79 4.34 -14.98 -20.96
CA PHE A 79 3.67 -15.77 -19.93
C PHE A 79 2.25 -15.28 -19.66
N MET A 80 2.09 -13.97 -19.41
CA MET A 80 0.76 -13.39 -19.18
C MET A 80 -0.15 -13.48 -20.40
N GLY A 81 0.40 -13.34 -21.61
CA GLY A 81 -0.35 -13.49 -22.84
C GLY A 81 -0.86 -14.92 -23.05
N LYS A 82 -0.04 -15.92 -22.72
CA LYS A 82 -0.43 -17.33 -22.80
C LYS A 82 -1.47 -17.71 -21.75
N LEU A 83 -1.33 -17.23 -20.50
CA LEU A 83 -2.35 -17.40 -19.45
C LEU A 83 -3.71 -16.84 -19.88
N ALA A 84 -3.71 -15.64 -20.48
CA ALA A 84 -4.94 -15.02 -20.97
C ALA A 84 -5.60 -15.83 -22.11
N LYS A 85 -4.81 -16.37 -23.04
CA LYS A 85 -5.31 -17.23 -24.13
C LYS A 85 -5.95 -18.51 -23.62
N GLN A 86 -5.44 -19.07 -22.54
CA GLN A 86 -5.97 -20.28 -21.91
C GLN A 86 -7.07 -20.01 -20.88
N ASN A 87 -7.51 -18.74 -20.73
CA ASN A 87 -8.52 -18.31 -19.75
C ASN A 87 -8.16 -18.65 -18.28
N ILE A 88 -6.86 -18.69 -17.96
CA ILE A 88 -6.41 -18.95 -16.60
C ILE A 88 -6.47 -17.62 -15.81
N GLY A 89 -7.47 -17.49 -14.92
CA GLY A 89 -7.78 -16.26 -14.17
C GLY A 89 -6.92 -16.00 -12.93
N LEU A 90 -5.68 -16.48 -12.88
CA LEU A 90 -4.79 -16.23 -11.73
C LEU A 90 -4.30 -14.78 -11.72
N ASN A 91 -4.47 -14.13 -10.57
CA ASN A 91 -4.00 -12.77 -10.39
C ASN A 91 -2.49 -12.70 -10.10
N ARG A 92 -1.89 -11.52 -10.34
CA ARG A 92 -0.44 -11.31 -10.17
C ARG A 92 0.07 -11.54 -8.76
N LYS A 93 -0.76 -11.28 -7.75
CA LYS A 93 -0.41 -11.50 -6.34
C LYS A 93 -0.19 -12.99 -6.06
N VAL A 94 -1.13 -13.84 -6.49
CA VAL A 94 -1.04 -15.29 -6.33
C VAL A 94 0.14 -15.86 -7.12
N LEU A 95 0.31 -15.44 -8.38
CA LEU A 95 1.44 -15.88 -9.20
C LEU A 95 2.80 -15.51 -8.59
N ALA A 96 2.92 -14.31 -8.03
CA ALA A 96 4.14 -13.88 -7.37
C ALA A 96 4.40 -14.64 -6.05
N ASP A 97 3.36 -15.01 -5.33
CA ASP A 97 3.45 -15.81 -4.12
C ASP A 97 3.89 -17.25 -4.44
N LEU A 98 3.27 -17.86 -5.45
CA LEU A 98 3.68 -19.20 -5.95
C LEU A 98 5.14 -19.19 -6.42
N ALA A 99 5.55 -18.16 -7.15
CA ALA A 99 6.92 -18.04 -7.65
C ALA A 99 7.98 -18.01 -6.53
N MET A 100 7.63 -17.51 -5.34
CA MET A 100 8.55 -17.43 -4.20
C MET A 100 8.44 -18.63 -3.25
N ASN A 101 7.22 -19.00 -2.91
CA ASN A 101 6.96 -19.93 -1.81
C ASN A 101 6.69 -21.36 -2.31
N ASN A 102 6.29 -21.52 -3.56
CA ASN A 102 6.02 -22.84 -4.17
C ASN A 102 6.47 -22.88 -5.64
N PRO A 103 7.78 -22.95 -5.91
CA PRO A 103 8.33 -22.96 -7.27
C PRO A 103 7.82 -24.10 -8.12
N GLN A 104 7.56 -25.27 -7.52
CA GLN A 104 7.04 -26.44 -8.24
C GLN A 104 5.65 -26.20 -8.81
N ALA A 105 4.75 -25.56 -8.01
CA ALA A 105 3.43 -25.18 -8.49
C ALA A 105 3.50 -24.11 -9.61
N PHE A 106 4.43 -23.16 -9.47
CA PHE A 106 4.66 -22.15 -10.52
C PHE A 106 5.18 -22.80 -11.81
N GLU A 107 6.11 -23.76 -11.70
CA GLU A 107 6.62 -24.53 -12.83
C GLU A 107 5.51 -25.31 -13.55
N ALA A 108 4.63 -25.97 -12.80
CA ALA A 108 3.48 -26.67 -13.38
C ALA A 108 2.59 -25.73 -14.20
N ILE A 109 2.35 -24.50 -13.70
CA ILE A 109 1.60 -23.48 -14.44
C ILE A 109 2.36 -23.04 -15.71
N VAL A 110 3.67 -22.83 -15.62
CA VAL A 110 4.48 -22.44 -16.77
C VAL A 110 4.44 -23.55 -17.84
N ASN A 111 4.57 -24.80 -17.43
CA ASN A 111 4.55 -25.94 -18.36
C ASN A 111 3.17 -26.16 -19.00
N SER A 112 2.08 -25.87 -18.29
CA SER A 112 0.73 -25.95 -18.86
C SER A 112 0.45 -24.91 -19.94
N VAL A 113 1.18 -23.76 -19.91
CA VAL A 113 0.99 -22.67 -20.89
C VAL A 113 2.13 -22.55 -21.92
N LYS A 114 3.15 -23.38 -21.81
CA LYS A 114 4.31 -23.35 -22.71
C LYS A 114 3.99 -23.89 -24.08
#